data_05b1f046a06aed841f581cc9622476a9
#
_entry.id   05b1f046a06aed841f581cc9622476a9
#
_cell.length_a   1.000
_cell.length_b   1.000
_cell.length_c   1.000
_cell.angle_alpha   90.00
_cell.angle_beta   90.00
_cell.angle_gamma   90.00
#
_symmetry.space_group_name_H-M   'P 1'
#
loop_
_entity.id
_entity.type
_entity.pdbx_description
1 polymer ?
#
loop_
_entity_poly.entity_id
_entity_poly.type
_entity_poly.pdbx_seq_one_letter_code
_entity_poly.pdbx_strand_id
1 'polypeptide(L)'
;MYRLLSSRPDDALANTLAHQDGEQQQNVAGREALLTAHRAFTQWATEQQHDSLATLCQRYASLAQGGTVRLLPGPTGERNTYALLPRERVLCLADTESDTLTQLAAVLATGSQVLWPENDVQKALLPQLPTEVQSRITLTHDWQTANITFDAVIYHGDADQLRTLCEQVAQIDGPIVSVQGFARGETNILLERLLIEHSLSVNTAAAGGNASLMTIG
;
A
#
# COMPACT_ATOMS: atom_id res chain seq x y z
N MET A 1 34.67 0.09 10.35
CA MET A 1 34.95 1.17 11.31
C MET A 1 36.21 1.95 10.99
N TYR A 2 37.36 1.32 10.72
CA TYR A 2 38.61 2.01 10.39
C TYR A 2 38.62 2.81 9.07
N ARG A 3 37.84 2.44 8.06
CA ARG A 3 37.71 3.20 6.80
C ARG A 3 36.97 4.52 6.96
N LEU A 4 36.02 4.60 7.90
CA LEU A 4 35.29 5.83 8.22
C LEU A 4 36.12 6.83 8.98
N LEU A 5 37.13 6.36 9.76
CA LEU A 5 38.03 7.21 10.52
C LEU A 5 39.23 7.69 9.68
N SER A 6 39.49 7.08 8.54
CA SER A 6 40.55 7.47 7.60
C SER A 6 40.04 8.31 6.41
N SER A 7 38.72 8.39 6.17
CA SER A 7 38.15 9.33 5.22
C SER A 7 38.07 10.72 5.83
N ARG A 8 38.33 11.76 5.04
CA ARG A 8 38.13 13.13 5.47
C ARG A 8 36.66 13.28 5.92
N PRO A 9 36.40 14.05 7.01
CA PRO A 9 35.03 14.25 7.51
C PRO A 9 34.04 14.69 6.40
N ASP A 10 34.50 15.47 5.45
CA ASP A 10 33.73 15.98 4.31
C ASP A 10 33.33 14.87 3.32
N ASP A 11 34.23 13.88 3.09
CA ASP A 11 33.94 12.76 2.17
C ASP A 11 32.94 11.78 2.77
N ALA A 12 32.98 11.58 4.10
CA ALA A 12 32.02 10.74 4.80
C ALA A 12 30.62 11.36 4.80
N LEU A 13 30.53 12.67 5.00
CA LEU A 13 29.28 13.41 4.97
C LEU A 13 28.69 13.45 3.56
N ALA A 14 29.52 13.73 2.54
CA ALA A 14 29.11 13.76 1.14
C ALA A 14 28.59 12.39 0.68
N ASN A 15 29.25 11.29 1.03
CA ASN A 15 28.79 9.93 0.72
C ASN A 15 27.48 9.58 1.43
N THR A 16 27.28 10.04 2.68
CA THR A 16 26.03 9.82 3.42
C THR A 16 24.88 10.58 2.79
N LEU A 17 25.10 11.85 2.41
CA LEU A 17 24.08 12.67 1.74
C LEU A 17 23.74 12.13 0.35
N ALA A 18 24.73 11.75 -0.47
CA ALA A 18 24.50 11.16 -1.78
C ALA A 18 23.72 9.82 -1.70
N HIS A 19 23.95 9.04 -0.65
CA HIS A 19 23.21 7.79 -0.42
C HIS A 19 21.76 8.06 -0.01
N GLN A 20 21.51 9.08 0.83
CA GLN A 20 20.16 9.51 1.21
C GLN A 20 19.40 10.08 0.02
N ASP A 21 20.03 10.88 -0.83
CA ASP A 21 19.41 11.44 -2.04
C ASP A 21 19.03 10.34 -3.05
N GLY A 22 19.89 9.35 -3.24
CA GLY A 22 19.60 8.20 -4.12
C GLY A 22 18.42 7.35 -3.61
N GLU A 23 18.33 7.12 -2.31
CA GLU A 23 17.20 6.40 -1.70
C GLU A 23 15.89 7.20 -1.75
N GLN A 24 15.95 8.51 -1.54
CA GLN A 24 14.78 9.38 -1.69
C GLN A 24 14.26 9.38 -3.13
N GLN A 25 15.14 9.42 -4.13
CA GLN A 25 14.75 9.35 -5.55
C GLN A 25 14.13 8.01 -5.92
N GLN A 26 14.66 6.87 -5.43
CA GLN A 26 14.06 5.55 -5.64
C GLN A 26 12.69 5.45 -4.98
N ASN A 27 12.51 6.02 -3.80
CA ASN A 27 11.23 6.06 -3.09
C ASN A 27 10.18 6.88 -3.84
N VAL A 28 10.58 8.03 -4.39
CA VAL A 28 9.69 8.89 -5.20
C VAL A 28 9.26 8.15 -6.47
N ALA A 29 10.19 7.56 -7.21
CA ALA A 29 9.88 6.81 -8.43
C ALA A 29 8.97 5.59 -8.17
N GLY A 30 9.22 4.85 -7.09
CA GLY A 30 8.39 3.72 -6.69
C GLY A 30 6.96 4.15 -6.32
N ARG A 31 6.82 5.23 -5.54
CA ARG A 31 5.51 5.79 -5.18
C ARG A 31 4.75 6.33 -6.40
N GLU A 32 5.44 7.01 -7.31
CA GLU A 32 4.86 7.52 -8.54
C GLU A 32 4.27 6.40 -9.40
N ALA A 33 4.98 5.27 -9.55
CA ALA A 33 4.50 4.10 -10.28
C ALA A 33 3.24 3.48 -9.63
N LEU A 34 3.18 3.44 -8.29
CA LEU A 34 2.00 2.94 -7.57
C LEU A 34 0.76 3.81 -7.81
N LEU A 35 0.92 5.11 -7.98
CA LEU A 35 -0.18 6.06 -8.11
C LEU A 35 -0.65 6.30 -9.57
N THR A 36 -0.07 5.63 -10.55
CA THR A 36 -0.46 5.82 -11.97
C THR A 36 -1.94 5.53 -12.21
N ALA A 37 -2.44 4.41 -11.72
CA ALA A 37 -3.87 4.05 -11.85
C ALA A 37 -4.77 5.03 -11.09
N HIS A 38 -4.35 5.51 -9.91
CA HIS A 38 -5.12 6.49 -9.15
C HIS A 38 -5.24 7.83 -9.89
N ARG A 39 -4.17 8.29 -10.54
CA ARG A 39 -4.21 9.52 -11.36
C ARG A 39 -5.14 9.35 -12.57
N ALA A 40 -5.04 8.23 -13.28
CA ALA A 40 -5.93 7.94 -14.39
C ALA A 40 -7.40 7.91 -13.93
N PHE A 41 -7.68 7.33 -12.75
CA PHE A 41 -9.02 7.31 -12.17
C PHE A 41 -9.52 8.71 -11.77
N THR A 42 -8.65 9.54 -11.18
CA THR A 42 -8.99 10.92 -10.83
C THR A 42 -9.32 11.75 -12.07
N GLN A 43 -8.54 11.58 -13.14
CA GLN A 43 -8.79 12.25 -14.42
C GLN A 43 -10.11 11.77 -15.03
N TRP A 44 -10.35 10.47 -15.08
CA TRP A 44 -11.61 9.90 -15.56
C TRP A 44 -12.81 10.45 -14.78
N ALA A 45 -12.74 10.51 -13.44
CA ALA A 45 -13.81 11.07 -12.61
C ALA A 45 -14.11 12.54 -12.98
N THR A 46 -13.08 13.32 -13.27
CA THR A 46 -13.24 14.72 -13.73
C THR A 46 -13.88 14.81 -15.11
N GLU A 47 -13.44 13.97 -16.07
CA GLU A 47 -13.98 13.93 -17.43
C GLU A 47 -15.45 13.46 -17.47
N GLN A 48 -15.83 12.56 -16.56
CA GLN A 48 -17.20 12.10 -16.40
C GLN A 48 -18.08 13.04 -15.55
N GLN A 49 -17.55 14.19 -15.12
CA GLN A 49 -18.25 15.18 -14.27
C GLN A 49 -18.67 14.62 -12.89
N HIS A 50 -17.94 13.64 -12.38
CA HIS A 50 -18.08 13.14 -11.00
C HIS A 50 -17.29 14.00 -10.02
N ASP A 51 -17.65 15.26 -9.84
CA ASP A 51 -16.88 16.26 -9.07
C ASP A 51 -16.61 15.84 -7.62
N SER A 52 -17.59 15.24 -6.96
CA SER A 52 -17.43 14.75 -5.58
C SER A 52 -16.43 13.60 -5.50
N LEU A 53 -16.43 12.70 -6.47
CA LEU A 53 -15.46 11.61 -6.57
C LEU A 53 -14.06 12.12 -6.87
N ALA A 54 -13.91 13.06 -7.81
CA ALA A 54 -12.63 13.69 -8.12
C ALA A 54 -12.02 14.38 -6.89
N THR A 55 -12.85 15.11 -6.13
CA THR A 55 -12.45 15.73 -4.86
C THR A 55 -12.02 14.68 -3.82
N LEU A 56 -12.75 13.57 -3.72
CA LEU A 56 -12.42 12.46 -2.83
C LEU A 56 -11.09 11.80 -3.22
N CYS A 57 -10.84 11.57 -4.52
CA CYS A 57 -9.57 11.08 -5.02
C CYS A 57 -8.39 11.97 -4.61
N GLN A 58 -8.53 13.30 -4.77
CA GLN A 58 -7.50 14.25 -4.36
C GLN A 58 -7.25 14.19 -2.84
N ARG A 59 -8.31 14.10 -2.04
CA ARG A 59 -8.21 13.93 -0.59
C ARG A 59 -7.45 12.65 -0.24
N TYR A 60 -7.79 11.51 -0.83
CA TYR A 60 -7.10 10.25 -0.58
C TYR A 60 -5.65 10.30 -1.03
N ALA A 61 -5.33 10.89 -2.18
CA ALA A 61 -3.96 11.08 -2.63
C ALA A 61 -3.11 11.89 -1.63
N SER A 62 -3.69 12.91 -1.00
CA SER A 62 -3.00 13.74 0.00
C SER A 62 -2.76 13.01 1.33
N LEU A 63 -3.59 12.04 1.68
CA LEU A 63 -3.50 11.25 2.90
C LEU A 63 -2.69 9.94 2.73
N ALA A 64 -2.59 9.45 1.49
CA ALA A 64 -1.94 8.17 1.21
C ALA A 64 -0.43 8.21 1.48
N GLN A 65 0.05 7.21 2.22
CA GLN A 65 1.46 7.05 2.57
C GLN A 65 2.09 5.78 1.96
N GLY A 66 1.37 5.08 1.10
CA GLY A 66 1.88 3.89 0.41
C GLY A 66 3.17 4.18 -0.35
N GLY A 67 4.14 3.26 -0.26
CA GLY A 67 5.46 3.41 -0.86
C GLY A 67 6.41 4.36 -0.11
N THR A 68 6.05 4.85 1.08
CA THR A 68 6.96 5.63 1.92
C THR A 68 8.02 4.71 2.51
N VAL A 69 9.29 5.09 2.41
CA VAL A 69 10.42 4.44 3.09
C VAL A 69 11.20 5.48 3.89
N ARG A 70 11.56 5.14 5.11
CA ARG A 70 12.35 6.02 6.00
C ARG A 70 13.53 5.26 6.57
N LEU A 71 14.72 5.88 6.53
CA LEU A 71 15.87 5.43 7.27
C LEU A 71 15.69 5.88 8.73
N LEU A 72 15.76 4.93 9.66
CA LEU A 72 15.65 5.20 11.08
C LEU A 72 17.05 5.33 11.70
N PRO A 73 17.22 6.14 12.76
CA PRO A 73 18.45 6.14 13.53
C PRO A 73 18.76 4.75 14.10
N GLY A 74 20.01 4.37 14.08
CA GLY A 74 20.47 3.10 14.63
C GLY A 74 21.89 3.21 15.17
N PRO A 75 22.35 2.21 15.93
CA PRO A 75 23.74 2.14 16.39
C PRO A 75 24.70 1.96 15.21
N THR A 76 25.95 2.25 15.43
CA THR A 76 27.02 2.04 14.44
C THR A 76 27.05 0.56 14.01
N GLY A 77 27.00 0.32 12.71
CA GLY A 77 26.98 -1.03 12.14
C GLY A 77 25.58 -1.63 11.93
N GLU A 78 24.53 -0.84 12.14
CA GLU A 78 23.16 -1.20 11.77
C GLU A 78 22.56 -0.20 10.80
N ARG A 79 21.77 -0.72 9.87
CA ARG A 79 20.91 0.07 9.00
C ARG A 79 19.46 -0.35 9.23
N ASN A 80 18.68 0.58 9.77
CA ASN A 80 17.27 0.36 10.09
C ASN A 80 16.39 1.12 9.12
N THR A 81 15.49 0.44 8.43
CA THR A 81 14.52 1.05 7.52
C THR A 81 13.12 0.72 7.97
N TYR A 82 12.23 1.69 7.81
CA TYR A 82 10.79 1.56 8.00
C TYR A 82 10.09 1.90 6.71
N ALA A 83 9.19 1.02 6.25
CA ALA A 83 8.44 1.21 5.04
C ALA A 83 6.94 0.99 5.26
N LEU A 84 6.12 1.74 4.52
CA LEU A 84 4.69 1.53 4.41
C LEU A 84 4.40 0.98 3.02
N LEU A 85 4.13 -0.31 2.93
CA LEU A 85 3.86 -1.01 1.69
C LEU A 85 2.35 -1.12 1.46
N PRO A 86 1.86 -1.00 0.22
CA PRO A 86 0.48 -1.30 -0.07
C PRO A 86 0.18 -2.77 0.24
N ARG A 87 -1.03 -3.06 0.67
CA ARG A 87 -1.54 -4.42 0.68
C ARG A 87 -1.60 -4.93 -0.75
N GLU A 88 -1.32 -6.21 -0.97
CA GLU A 88 -1.28 -6.74 -2.33
C GLU A 88 -2.66 -6.65 -2.98
N ARG A 89 -3.69 -7.14 -2.29
CA ARG A 89 -5.05 -7.17 -2.82
C ARG A 89 -6.09 -6.88 -1.75
N VAL A 90 -7.04 -6.02 -2.08
CA VAL A 90 -8.14 -5.61 -1.20
C VAL A 90 -9.46 -6.10 -1.79
N LEU A 91 -10.20 -6.91 -1.04
CA LEU A 91 -11.57 -7.29 -1.37
C LEU A 91 -12.51 -6.11 -1.09
N CYS A 92 -13.19 -5.66 -2.13
CA CYS A 92 -14.09 -4.50 -2.08
C CYS A 92 -15.53 -4.96 -2.27
N LEU A 93 -16.35 -4.82 -1.23
CA LEU A 93 -17.72 -5.26 -1.17
C LEU A 93 -18.66 -4.05 -1.02
N ALA A 94 -19.41 -3.75 -2.07
CA ALA A 94 -20.41 -2.68 -2.11
C ALA A 94 -21.52 -3.03 -3.09
N ASP A 95 -22.74 -2.61 -2.77
CA ASP A 95 -23.93 -2.86 -3.57
C ASP A 95 -24.28 -1.67 -4.49
N THR A 96 -23.71 -0.49 -4.24
CA THR A 96 -23.95 0.72 -5.02
C THR A 96 -22.72 1.12 -5.84
N GLU A 97 -22.96 1.73 -6.99
CA GLU A 97 -21.88 2.26 -7.82
C GLU A 97 -21.05 3.32 -7.06
N SER A 98 -21.73 4.22 -6.33
CA SER A 98 -21.06 5.27 -5.54
C SER A 98 -20.08 4.70 -4.51
N ASP A 99 -20.50 3.67 -3.76
CA ASP A 99 -19.64 3.04 -2.75
C ASP A 99 -18.51 2.23 -3.42
N THR A 100 -18.80 1.57 -4.55
CA THR A 100 -17.81 0.87 -5.36
C THR A 100 -16.71 1.82 -5.84
N LEU A 101 -17.08 3.00 -6.36
CA LEU A 101 -16.14 4.03 -6.81
C LEU A 101 -15.36 4.64 -5.63
N THR A 102 -16.01 4.81 -4.47
CA THR A 102 -15.37 5.28 -3.23
C THR A 102 -14.29 4.31 -2.75
N GLN A 103 -14.59 3.00 -2.70
CA GLN A 103 -13.63 1.96 -2.37
C GLN A 103 -12.47 1.90 -3.36
N LEU A 104 -12.79 1.97 -4.66
CA LEU A 104 -11.78 2.00 -5.72
C LEU A 104 -10.82 3.17 -5.55
N ALA A 105 -11.31 4.38 -5.27
CA ALA A 105 -10.50 5.56 -5.01
C ALA A 105 -9.51 5.34 -3.85
N ALA A 106 -9.98 4.77 -2.74
CA ALA A 106 -9.16 4.50 -1.55
C ALA A 106 -8.06 3.47 -1.83
N VAL A 107 -8.41 2.35 -2.48
CA VAL A 107 -7.48 1.26 -2.78
C VAL A 107 -6.42 1.70 -3.79
N LEU A 108 -6.80 2.42 -4.84
CA LEU A 108 -5.85 2.94 -5.82
C LEU A 108 -4.93 4.00 -5.23
N ALA A 109 -5.41 4.83 -4.27
CA ALA A 109 -4.59 5.84 -3.61
C ALA A 109 -3.45 5.22 -2.77
N THR A 110 -3.64 4.01 -2.25
CA THR A 110 -2.58 3.27 -1.53
C THR A 110 -1.66 2.48 -2.45
N GLY A 111 -2.04 2.28 -3.72
CA GLY A 111 -1.29 1.48 -4.69
C GLY A 111 -1.61 -0.01 -4.67
N SER A 112 -2.65 -0.42 -3.95
CA SER A 112 -3.11 -1.80 -3.86
C SER A 112 -3.87 -2.25 -5.12
N GLN A 113 -4.08 -3.56 -5.27
CA GLN A 113 -4.98 -4.14 -6.26
C GLN A 113 -6.37 -4.34 -5.65
N VAL A 114 -7.37 -4.37 -6.51
CA VAL A 114 -8.78 -4.53 -6.15
C VAL A 114 -9.26 -5.90 -6.53
N LEU A 115 -9.94 -6.57 -5.62
CA LEU A 115 -10.73 -7.77 -5.90
C LEU A 115 -12.21 -7.41 -5.80
N TRP A 116 -12.94 -7.56 -6.89
CA TRP A 116 -14.38 -7.35 -6.95
C TRP A 116 -15.14 -8.65 -7.12
N PRO A 117 -16.22 -8.89 -6.36
CA PRO A 117 -17.19 -9.92 -6.72
C PRO A 117 -17.81 -9.60 -8.06
N GLU A 118 -18.07 -10.61 -8.87
CA GLU A 118 -18.83 -10.46 -10.11
C GLU A 118 -20.31 -10.24 -9.82
N ASN A 119 -20.72 -8.99 -9.78
CA ASN A 119 -22.11 -8.60 -9.78
C ASN A 119 -22.41 -7.61 -10.92
N ASP A 120 -23.66 -7.23 -11.08
CA ASP A 120 -24.09 -6.38 -12.19
C ASP A 120 -23.47 -4.99 -12.16
N VAL A 121 -23.23 -4.42 -10.97
CA VAL A 121 -22.61 -3.09 -10.78
C VAL A 121 -21.17 -3.12 -11.27
N GLN A 122 -20.35 -4.06 -10.75
CA GLN A 122 -18.93 -4.16 -11.11
C GLN A 122 -18.73 -4.54 -12.58
N LYS A 123 -19.56 -5.44 -13.11
CA LYS A 123 -19.51 -5.82 -14.54
C LYS A 123 -19.85 -4.67 -15.48
N ALA A 124 -20.83 -3.84 -15.12
CA ALA A 124 -21.20 -2.68 -15.91
C ALA A 124 -20.16 -1.54 -15.81
N LEU A 125 -19.54 -1.37 -14.64
CA LEU A 125 -18.61 -0.30 -14.38
C LEU A 125 -17.22 -0.57 -14.99
N LEU A 126 -16.70 -1.78 -14.88
CA LEU A 126 -15.32 -2.13 -15.27
C LEU A 126 -14.94 -1.66 -16.69
N PRO A 127 -15.75 -1.88 -17.75
CA PRO A 127 -15.39 -1.45 -19.12
C PRO A 127 -15.41 0.07 -19.31
N GLN A 128 -15.98 0.83 -18.39
CA GLN A 128 -16.04 2.30 -18.45
C GLN A 128 -14.80 2.97 -17.86
N LEU A 129 -14.00 2.21 -17.10
CA LEU A 129 -12.80 2.71 -16.43
C LEU A 129 -11.59 2.78 -17.38
N PRO A 130 -10.59 3.66 -17.12
CA PRO A 130 -9.33 3.66 -17.85
C PRO A 130 -8.60 2.32 -17.79
N THR A 131 -7.83 2.01 -18.81
CA THR A 131 -7.08 0.75 -18.92
C THR A 131 -6.12 0.54 -17.73
N GLU A 132 -5.49 1.61 -17.26
CA GLU A 132 -4.59 1.59 -16.10
C GLU A 132 -5.34 1.18 -14.82
N VAL A 133 -6.60 1.57 -14.71
CA VAL A 133 -7.48 1.21 -13.58
C VAL A 133 -7.95 -0.22 -13.72
N GLN A 134 -8.40 -0.60 -14.93
CA GLN A 134 -8.85 -1.97 -15.21
C GLN A 134 -7.75 -3.00 -14.91
N SER A 135 -6.49 -2.68 -15.19
CA SER A 135 -5.34 -3.55 -14.92
C SER A 135 -5.10 -3.81 -13.43
N ARG A 136 -5.69 -3.00 -12.55
CA ARG A 136 -5.60 -3.14 -11.08
C ARG A 136 -6.78 -3.89 -10.48
N ILE A 137 -7.77 -4.28 -11.28
CA ILE A 137 -9.01 -4.90 -10.83
C ILE A 137 -9.06 -6.37 -11.29
N THR A 138 -9.35 -7.25 -10.36
CA THR A 138 -9.64 -8.66 -10.64
C THR A 138 -11.10 -8.91 -10.27
N LEU A 139 -11.87 -9.54 -11.17
CA LEU A 139 -13.21 -10.03 -10.86
C LEU A 139 -13.14 -11.47 -10.35
N THR A 140 -14.02 -11.82 -9.43
CA THR A 140 -14.16 -13.19 -8.92
C THR A 140 -15.62 -13.58 -8.75
N HIS A 141 -15.97 -14.81 -9.15
CA HIS A 141 -17.29 -15.36 -8.89
C HIS A 141 -17.51 -15.67 -7.41
N ASP A 142 -16.44 -16.12 -6.74
CA ASP A 142 -16.50 -16.55 -5.35
C ASP A 142 -15.17 -16.22 -4.66
N TRP A 143 -15.20 -15.22 -3.79
CA TRP A 143 -14.03 -14.77 -3.03
C TRP A 143 -13.73 -15.67 -1.80
N GLN A 144 -14.64 -16.61 -1.47
CA GLN A 144 -14.48 -17.55 -0.35
C GLN A 144 -13.67 -18.79 -0.74
N THR A 145 -13.35 -18.96 -2.01
CA THR A 145 -12.60 -20.13 -2.47
C THR A 145 -11.13 -20.06 -2.06
N ALA A 146 -10.55 -21.21 -1.72
CA ALA A 146 -9.16 -21.34 -1.24
C ALA A 146 -8.08 -20.83 -2.21
N ASN A 147 -8.41 -20.59 -3.49
CA ASN A 147 -7.46 -20.12 -4.51
C ASN A 147 -7.41 -18.59 -4.63
N ILE A 148 -8.24 -17.89 -3.87
CA ILE A 148 -8.33 -16.42 -3.92
C ILE A 148 -7.74 -15.85 -2.64
N THR A 149 -6.72 -15.01 -2.78
CA THR A 149 -6.05 -14.36 -1.65
C THR A 149 -6.32 -12.87 -1.66
N PHE A 150 -6.55 -12.31 -0.49
CA PHE A 150 -6.65 -10.87 -0.23
C PHE A 150 -6.18 -10.56 1.19
N ASP A 151 -5.66 -9.36 1.39
CA ASP A 151 -5.00 -8.95 2.65
C ASP A 151 -5.84 -8.02 3.50
N ALA A 152 -6.89 -7.45 2.91
CA ALA A 152 -7.85 -6.58 3.59
C ALA A 152 -9.21 -6.65 2.91
N VAL A 153 -10.24 -6.23 3.64
CA VAL A 153 -11.61 -6.08 3.15
C VAL A 153 -12.13 -4.69 3.45
N ILE A 154 -12.79 -4.07 2.47
CA ILE A 154 -13.62 -2.89 2.64
C ILE A 154 -15.05 -3.28 2.33
N TYR A 155 -15.94 -3.00 3.25
CA TYR A 155 -17.37 -3.29 3.12
C TYR A 155 -18.21 -2.03 3.31
N HIS A 156 -19.14 -1.77 2.39
CA HIS A 156 -20.19 -0.78 2.56
C HIS A 156 -21.54 -1.47 2.61
N GLY A 157 -22.27 -1.30 3.72
CA GLY A 157 -23.58 -1.91 3.89
C GLY A 157 -24.11 -1.76 5.30
N ASP A 158 -24.95 -2.70 5.72
CA ASP A 158 -25.52 -2.72 7.06
C ASP A 158 -24.67 -3.50 8.08
N ALA A 159 -24.92 -3.27 9.36
CA ALA A 159 -24.14 -3.85 10.46
C ALA A 159 -24.33 -5.37 10.63
N ASP A 160 -25.51 -5.90 10.28
CA ASP A 160 -25.77 -7.34 10.43
C ASP A 160 -25.06 -8.15 9.34
N GLN A 161 -25.05 -7.64 8.12
CA GLN A 161 -24.27 -8.22 7.02
C GLN A 161 -22.77 -8.09 7.29
N LEU A 162 -22.30 -6.96 7.86
CA LEU A 162 -20.90 -6.82 8.27
C LEU A 162 -20.49 -7.89 9.27
N ARG A 163 -21.34 -8.20 10.26
CA ARG A 163 -21.06 -9.27 11.24
C ARG A 163 -20.91 -10.62 10.55
N THR A 164 -21.84 -10.96 9.68
CA THR A 164 -21.80 -12.19 8.89
C THR A 164 -20.54 -12.26 8.03
N LEU A 165 -20.16 -11.16 7.38
CA LEU A 165 -18.92 -11.06 6.60
C LEU A 165 -17.68 -11.31 7.47
N CYS A 166 -17.60 -10.71 8.66
CA CYS A 166 -16.50 -10.94 9.59
C CYS A 166 -16.38 -12.42 9.99
N GLU A 167 -17.52 -13.08 10.25
CA GLU A 167 -17.56 -14.51 10.55
C GLU A 167 -17.07 -15.35 9.35
N GLN A 168 -17.46 -15.02 8.13
CA GLN A 168 -17.02 -15.70 6.92
C GLN A 168 -15.52 -15.52 6.66
N VAL A 169 -15.02 -14.28 6.79
CA VAL A 169 -13.59 -13.98 6.63
C VAL A 169 -12.75 -14.70 7.69
N ALA A 170 -13.25 -14.83 8.93
CA ALA A 170 -12.56 -15.52 10.00
C ALA A 170 -12.47 -17.06 9.78
N GLN A 171 -13.26 -17.65 8.88
CA GLN A 171 -13.19 -19.07 8.51
C GLN A 171 -12.16 -19.36 7.41
N ILE A 172 -11.62 -18.33 6.76
CA ILE A 172 -10.63 -18.50 5.70
C ILE A 172 -9.28 -18.85 6.34
N ASP A 173 -8.70 -19.97 5.91
CA ASP A 173 -7.37 -20.37 6.36
C ASP A 173 -6.30 -19.38 5.90
N GLY A 174 -5.40 -19.01 6.81
CA GLY A 174 -4.28 -18.14 6.49
C GLY A 174 -4.05 -17.01 7.49
N PRO A 175 -3.38 -15.92 7.06
CA PRO A 175 -3.15 -14.74 7.89
C PRO A 175 -4.46 -14.02 8.25
N ILE A 176 -4.46 -13.33 9.38
CA ILE A 176 -5.62 -12.52 9.80
C ILE A 176 -5.84 -11.37 8.81
N VAL A 177 -7.03 -11.35 8.20
CA VAL A 177 -7.46 -10.32 7.26
C VAL A 177 -8.20 -9.21 8.01
N SER A 178 -7.78 -7.96 7.81
CA SER A 178 -8.47 -6.81 8.42
C SER A 178 -9.74 -6.46 7.63
N VAL A 179 -10.85 -6.24 8.33
CA VAL A 179 -12.12 -5.80 7.75
C VAL A 179 -12.43 -4.38 8.21
N GLN A 180 -12.72 -3.50 7.27
CA GLN A 180 -13.25 -2.15 7.50
C GLN A 180 -14.70 -2.10 7.03
N GLY A 181 -15.63 -1.87 7.96
CA GLY A 181 -17.06 -1.73 7.65
C GLY A 181 -17.50 -0.28 7.72
N PHE A 182 -18.30 0.14 6.74
CA PHE A 182 -18.83 1.49 6.60
C PHE A 182 -20.32 1.44 6.28
N ALA A 183 -21.06 2.46 6.70
CA ALA A 183 -22.40 2.68 6.22
C ALA A 183 -22.39 3.07 4.74
N ARG A 184 -23.50 2.83 4.03
CA ARG A 184 -23.64 3.26 2.64
C ARG A 184 -23.45 4.76 2.51
N GLY A 185 -22.65 5.19 1.53
CA GLY A 185 -22.31 6.59 1.27
C GLY A 185 -21.21 7.17 2.17
N GLU A 186 -20.65 6.41 3.11
CA GLU A 186 -19.55 6.88 3.93
C GLU A 186 -18.24 6.91 3.14
N THR A 187 -17.47 8.00 3.33
CA THR A 187 -16.21 8.24 2.57
C THR A 187 -14.97 8.34 3.45
N ASN A 188 -15.08 8.02 4.77
CA ASN A 188 -13.95 8.11 5.69
C ASN A 188 -13.17 6.79 5.82
N ILE A 189 -12.76 6.21 4.67
CA ILE A 189 -11.95 4.99 4.66
C ILE A 189 -10.57 5.30 5.27
N LEU A 190 -10.14 4.47 6.22
CA LEU A 190 -8.85 4.59 6.89
C LEU A 190 -7.76 3.96 6.01
N LEU A 191 -7.04 4.81 5.25
CA LEU A 191 -6.05 4.36 4.26
C LEU A 191 -4.86 3.63 4.91
N GLU A 192 -4.48 3.98 6.13
CA GLU A 192 -3.42 3.31 6.89
C GLU A 192 -3.70 1.82 7.12
N ARG A 193 -4.98 1.41 7.20
CA ARG A 193 -5.34 -0.01 7.29
C ARG A 193 -5.21 -0.79 5.99
N LEU A 194 -5.01 -0.08 4.88
CA LEU A 194 -4.70 -0.66 3.56
C LEU A 194 -3.19 -0.73 3.30
N LEU A 195 -2.38 -0.47 4.33
CA LEU A 195 -0.93 -0.53 4.28
C LEU A 195 -0.41 -1.60 5.24
N ILE A 196 0.80 -2.06 4.97
CA ILE A 196 1.57 -2.98 5.81
C ILE A 196 2.81 -2.22 6.27
N GLU A 197 3.04 -2.20 7.59
CA GLU A 197 4.29 -1.72 8.16
C GLU A 197 5.38 -2.77 7.97
N HIS A 198 6.50 -2.36 7.41
CA HIS A 198 7.65 -3.21 7.21
C HIS A 198 8.89 -2.55 7.84
N SER A 199 9.43 -3.19 8.87
CA SER A 199 10.68 -2.77 9.51
C SER A 199 11.78 -3.75 9.16
N LEU A 200 12.89 -3.24 8.65
CA LEU A 200 14.07 -4.04 8.32
C LEU A 200 15.29 -3.48 9.06
N SER A 201 15.95 -4.33 9.85
CA SER A 201 17.24 -4.05 10.46
C SER A 201 18.31 -4.91 9.80
N VAL A 202 19.34 -4.29 9.24
CA VAL A 202 20.45 -4.96 8.60
C VAL A 202 21.72 -4.65 9.37
N ASN A 203 22.42 -5.69 9.81
CA ASN A 203 23.76 -5.56 10.36
C ASN A 203 24.73 -5.28 9.21
N THR A 204 25.30 -4.09 9.18
CA THR A 204 26.28 -3.65 8.17
C THR A 204 27.73 -3.85 8.64
N ALA A 205 27.95 -4.34 9.88
CA ALA A 205 29.27 -4.73 10.32
C ALA A 205 29.70 -5.99 9.54
N ALA A 206 30.82 -5.89 8.80
CA ALA A 206 31.36 -7.02 8.07
C ALA A 206 31.65 -8.16 9.06
N ALA A 207 31.10 -9.35 8.81
CA ALA A 207 31.36 -10.57 9.58
C ALA A 207 32.79 -11.07 9.40
N GLY A 208 33.78 -10.25 9.50
CA GLY A 208 35.22 -10.52 9.34
C GLY A 208 36.10 -9.48 10.02
N GLY A 209 35.48 -8.41 10.57
CA GLY A 209 36.25 -7.36 11.24
C GLY A 209 36.95 -7.78 12.54
N ASN A 210 36.67 -8.97 13.07
CA ASN A 210 37.28 -9.49 14.29
C ASN A 210 38.33 -10.59 14.08
N ALA A 211 38.58 -11.04 12.87
CA ALA A 211 39.60 -12.06 12.62
C ALA A 211 41.01 -11.56 12.93
N SER A 212 41.26 -10.24 12.80
CA SER A 212 42.57 -9.63 13.13
C SER A 212 42.78 -9.40 14.62
N LEU A 213 41.74 -9.42 15.44
CA LEU A 213 41.86 -9.30 16.90
C LEU A 213 42.13 -10.64 17.62
N MET A 214 41.89 -11.77 16.92
CA MET A 214 42.18 -13.11 17.45
C MET A 214 43.63 -13.57 17.20
N THR A 215 44.45 -12.79 16.51
CA THR A 215 45.86 -13.11 16.22
C THR A 215 46.85 -12.35 17.08
N ILE A 216 46.38 -11.63 18.10
CA ILE A 216 47.24 -11.00 19.09
C ILE A 216 47.15 -11.84 20.38
N GLY A 217 47.88 -12.93 20.39
CA GLY A 217 48.16 -13.77 21.52
C GLY A 217 49.62 -14.17 21.50
#